data_b44cabcaac26b3f9bec362f44f382e6a
#
_entry.id   b44cabcaac26b3f9bec362f44f382e6a
#
_cell.length_a   1.000
_cell.length_b   1.000
_cell.length_c   1.000
_cell.angle_alpha   90.00
_cell.angle_beta   90.00
_cell.angle_gamma   90.00
#
_symmetry.space_group_name_H-M   'P 1'
#
loop_
_entity.id
_entity.type
_entity.pdbx_description
1 polymer ?
#
loop_
_entity_poly.entity_id
_entity_poly.type
_entity_poly.pdbx_seq_one_letter_code
_entity_poly.pdbx_strand_id
1 'polypeptide(L)'
;KGAIDKIFERFEDCPSDYHLLYQLPTGGGKTIIFSEIVRQYLKLKKKKVVVLTHRIELCNQTSKVLSDFGVLNKVVNSKASLDDQEQYSCFVAMVETLNNRLLDDKLDISDVGLVIIDEAHYNSFTKLLKFFSSSFILGVTATPLSSNINLPMTDNYDELIVGESISELIKNNFLARANLYTYNVGLTSLIVGANGDYTVKSSEELYTNNDMLSKLLLAYEER
;
A
#
# COMPACT_ATOMS: atom_id res chain seq x y z
N LYS A 1 -5.26 -2.93 23.54
CA LYS A 1 -4.77 -1.75 22.79
C LYS A 1 -5.00 -2.00 21.32
N GLY A 2 -5.59 -1.04 20.59
CA GLY A 2 -5.76 -1.13 19.15
C GLY A 2 -4.43 -1.00 18.40
N ALA A 3 -4.43 -1.36 17.11
CA ALA A 3 -3.22 -1.23 16.27
C ALA A 3 -2.71 0.23 16.20
N ILE A 4 -3.62 1.19 16.12
CA ILE A 4 -3.29 2.61 16.11
C ILE A 4 -2.54 3.02 17.37
N ASP A 5 -3.01 2.62 18.56
CA ASP A 5 -2.35 2.94 19.83
C ASP A 5 -0.92 2.40 19.87
N LYS A 6 -0.72 1.15 19.41
CA LYS A 6 0.62 0.55 19.34
C LYS A 6 1.55 1.34 18.40
N ILE A 7 1.05 1.78 17.25
CA ILE A 7 1.83 2.57 16.30
C ILE A 7 2.21 3.92 16.91
N PHE A 8 1.27 4.58 17.60
CA PHE A 8 1.56 5.87 18.28
C PHE A 8 2.56 5.72 19.42
N GLU A 9 2.55 4.60 20.17
CA GLU A 9 3.61 4.29 21.14
C GLU A 9 4.99 4.26 20.48
N ARG A 10 5.11 3.67 19.27
CA ARG A 10 6.38 3.67 18.54
C ARG A 10 6.80 5.07 18.08
N PHE A 11 5.86 5.96 17.73
CA PHE A 11 6.19 7.35 17.43
C PHE A 11 6.75 8.12 18.63
N GLU A 12 6.49 7.66 19.85
CA GLU A 12 6.97 8.29 21.09
C GLU A 12 8.25 7.63 21.60
N ASP A 13 8.34 6.31 21.53
CA ASP A 13 9.38 5.51 22.17
C ASP A 13 10.59 5.25 21.26
N CYS A 14 10.43 5.34 19.93
CA CYS A 14 11.46 5.01 18.95
C CYS A 14 12.08 6.26 18.32
N PRO A 15 13.32 6.14 17.77
CA PRO A 15 13.97 7.21 17.02
C PRO A 15 13.12 7.69 15.81
N SER A 16 13.39 8.92 15.35
CA SER A 16 12.65 9.50 14.22
C SER A 16 12.87 8.78 12.87
N ASP A 17 13.95 8.03 12.76
CA ASP A 17 14.31 7.20 11.59
C ASP A 17 13.90 5.73 11.73
N TYR A 18 12.98 5.42 12.66
CA TYR A 18 12.49 4.06 12.88
C TYR A 18 11.52 3.63 11.76
N HIS A 19 11.67 2.39 11.29
CA HIS A 19 10.87 1.81 10.22
C HIS A 19 9.96 0.72 10.76
N LEU A 20 8.67 0.97 10.77
CA LEU A 20 7.63 0.06 11.25
C LEU A 20 6.84 -0.52 10.09
N LEU A 21 6.64 -1.83 10.08
CA LEU A 21 5.76 -2.51 9.15
C LEU A 21 4.46 -2.90 9.85
N TYR A 22 3.32 -2.54 9.28
CA TYR A 22 1.99 -2.94 9.75
C TYR A 22 1.33 -3.88 8.75
N GLN A 23 0.99 -5.07 9.21
CA GLN A 23 0.26 -6.05 8.42
C GLN A 23 -1.22 -6.01 8.72
N LEU A 24 -2.05 -5.89 7.67
CA LEU A 24 -3.50 -6.08 7.75
C LEU A 24 -4.00 -6.70 6.44
N PRO A 25 -4.86 -7.72 6.46
CA PRO A 25 -5.39 -8.38 5.27
C PRO A 25 -6.04 -7.40 4.27
N THR A 26 -6.09 -7.80 3.00
CA THR A 26 -6.85 -7.07 1.98
C THR A 26 -8.33 -6.98 2.41
N GLY A 27 -8.93 -5.82 2.22
CA GLY A 27 -10.29 -5.54 2.70
C GLY A 27 -10.38 -5.21 4.20
N GLY A 28 -9.30 -5.35 4.98
CA GLY A 28 -9.29 -5.04 6.42
C GLY A 28 -9.25 -3.54 6.75
N GLY A 29 -9.27 -2.64 5.75
CA GLY A 29 -9.35 -1.19 5.98
C GLY A 29 -8.00 -0.50 6.14
N LYS A 30 -6.90 -1.00 5.55
CA LYS A 30 -5.57 -0.39 5.63
C LYS A 30 -5.59 1.12 5.40
N THR A 31 -6.24 1.56 4.31
CA THR A 31 -6.32 2.99 3.95
C THR A 31 -7.06 3.82 5.00
N ILE A 32 -8.11 3.27 5.60
CA ILE A 32 -8.86 3.92 6.69
C ILE A 32 -7.96 4.09 7.92
N ILE A 33 -7.25 3.01 8.30
CA ILE A 33 -6.38 3.01 9.48
C ILE A 33 -5.24 4.02 9.31
N PHE A 34 -4.52 3.98 8.19
CA PHE A 34 -3.42 4.94 8.03
C PHE A 34 -3.92 6.37 7.81
N SER A 35 -5.11 6.60 7.23
CA SER A 35 -5.69 7.95 7.15
C SER A 35 -6.00 8.52 8.52
N GLU A 36 -6.50 7.70 9.44
CA GLU A 36 -6.69 8.10 10.84
C GLU A 36 -5.35 8.37 11.53
N ILE A 37 -4.31 7.56 11.28
CA ILE A 37 -2.96 7.79 11.78
C ILE A 37 -2.43 9.14 11.29
N VAL A 38 -2.54 9.44 10.00
CA VAL A 38 -2.15 10.73 9.41
C VAL A 38 -2.86 11.89 10.11
N ARG A 39 -4.18 11.78 10.26
CA ARG A 39 -5.00 12.80 10.90
C ARG A 39 -4.54 13.10 12.33
N GLN A 40 -4.29 12.06 13.11
CA GLN A 40 -3.81 12.22 14.50
C GLN A 40 -2.37 12.73 14.54
N TYR A 41 -1.49 12.20 13.70
CA TYR A 41 -0.08 12.60 13.63
C TYR A 41 0.08 14.09 13.34
N LEU A 42 -0.63 14.60 12.32
CA LEU A 42 -0.60 16.02 11.96
C LEU A 42 -1.06 16.94 13.10
N LYS A 43 -2.02 16.48 13.91
CA LYS A 43 -2.48 17.25 15.09
C LYS A 43 -1.43 17.27 16.20
N LEU A 44 -0.74 16.16 16.43
CA LEU A 44 0.18 15.98 17.56
C LEU A 44 1.59 16.53 17.28
N LYS A 45 2.15 16.20 16.11
CA LYS A 45 3.57 16.43 15.81
C LYS A 45 3.83 17.69 14.99
N LYS A 46 2.83 18.27 14.34
CA LYS A 46 2.94 19.49 13.49
C LYS A 46 4.01 19.39 12.39
N LYS A 47 4.32 18.18 11.95
CA LYS A 47 5.24 17.89 10.84
C LYS A 47 4.46 17.37 9.65
N LYS A 48 5.00 17.54 8.44
CA LYS A 48 4.37 17.07 7.21
C LYS A 48 4.39 15.54 7.11
N VAL A 49 3.46 15.01 6.33
CA VAL A 49 3.33 13.56 6.05
C VAL A 49 3.38 13.32 4.55
N VAL A 50 4.07 12.28 4.14
CA VAL A 50 4.05 11.78 2.76
C VAL A 50 3.42 10.39 2.74
N VAL A 51 2.48 10.16 1.83
CA VAL A 51 1.89 8.84 1.56
C VAL A 51 2.32 8.38 0.18
N LEU A 52 3.00 7.25 0.12
CA LEU A 52 3.51 6.65 -1.10
C LEU A 52 2.61 5.52 -1.58
N THR A 53 2.29 5.53 -2.86
CA THR A 53 1.53 4.46 -3.53
C THR A 53 2.23 4.04 -4.83
N HIS A 54 1.79 2.91 -5.43
CA HIS A 54 2.39 2.39 -6.66
C HIS A 54 1.67 2.82 -7.94
N ARG A 55 0.39 3.28 -7.83
CA ARG A 55 -0.45 3.60 -8.98
C ARG A 55 -1.15 4.92 -8.79
N ILE A 56 -1.37 5.63 -9.88
CA ILE A 56 -2.03 6.95 -9.84
C ILE A 56 -3.49 6.86 -9.37
N GLU A 57 -4.18 5.78 -9.70
CA GLU A 57 -5.55 5.54 -9.24
C GLU A 57 -5.59 5.44 -7.71
N LEU A 58 -4.61 4.74 -7.11
CA LEU A 58 -4.47 4.63 -5.66
C LEU A 58 -4.13 5.97 -5.03
N CYS A 59 -3.29 6.81 -5.66
CA CYS A 59 -3.04 8.18 -5.18
C CYS A 59 -4.35 8.96 -5.06
N ASN A 60 -5.20 8.93 -6.09
CA ASN A 60 -6.47 9.66 -6.09
C ASN A 60 -7.46 9.11 -5.06
N GLN A 61 -7.55 7.78 -4.92
CA GLN A 61 -8.38 7.14 -3.91
C GLN A 61 -7.92 7.49 -2.48
N THR A 62 -6.63 7.39 -2.22
CA THR A 62 -6.02 7.72 -0.93
C THR A 62 -6.23 9.21 -0.60
N SER A 63 -5.99 10.10 -1.56
CA SER A 63 -6.23 11.54 -1.40
C SER A 63 -7.69 11.83 -1.02
N LYS A 64 -8.65 11.16 -1.66
CA LYS A 64 -10.06 11.28 -1.33
C LYS A 64 -10.36 10.84 0.10
N VAL A 65 -9.88 9.64 0.49
CA VAL A 65 -10.09 9.12 1.86
C VAL A 65 -9.48 10.07 2.90
N LEU A 66 -8.26 10.57 2.67
CA LEU A 66 -7.63 11.55 3.56
C LEU A 66 -8.49 12.82 3.69
N SER A 67 -9.07 13.31 2.59
CA SER A 67 -9.97 14.46 2.61
C SER A 67 -11.24 14.16 3.41
N ASP A 68 -11.82 12.96 3.28
CA ASP A 68 -12.98 12.53 4.07
C ASP A 68 -12.66 12.48 5.58
N PHE A 69 -11.39 12.24 5.94
CA PHE A 69 -10.88 12.34 7.33
C PHE A 69 -10.52 13.78 7.76
N GLY A 70 -10.77 14.76 6.89
CA GLY A 70 -10.48 16.17 7.17
C GLY A 70 -8.98 16.52 7.10
N VAL A 71 -8.19 15.71 6.40
CA VAL A 71 -6.77 15.97 6.14
C VAL A 71 -6.62 16.77 4.85
N LEU A 72 -6.11 18.00 4.96
CA LEU A 72 -5.75 18.80 3.80
C LEU A 72 -4.52 18.18 3.12
N ASN A 73 -4.71 17.65 1.93
CA ASN A 73 -3.66 16.90 1.21
C ASN A 73 -3.57 17.29 -0.26
N LYS A 74 -2.41 17.03 -0.86
CA LYS A 74 -2.11 17.29 -2.28
C LYS A 74 -1.55 16.04 -2.96
N VAL A 75 -2.10 15.69 -4.10
CA VAL A 75 -1.49 14.66 -4.97
C VAL A 75 -0.33 15.30 -5.74
N VAL A 76 0.86 14.72 -5.56
CA VAL A 76 2.08 15.13 -6.28
C VAL A 76 2.09 14.50 -7.65
N ASN A 77 1.98 15.32 -8.67
CA ASN A 77 2.03 14.91 -10.07
C ASN A 77 3.21 15.58 -10.81
N SER A 78 3.31 15.37 -12.12
CA SER A 78 4.38 15.96 -12.94
C SER A 78 4.38 17.49 -13.00
N LYS A 79 3.32 18.17 -12.54
CA LYS A 79 3.18 19.63 -12.53
C LYS A 79 3.31 20.24 -11.13
N ALA A 80 3.50 19.42 -10.09
CA ALA A 80 3.66 19.92 -8.72
C ALA A 80 4.89 20.84 -8.62
N SER A 81 4.73 21.99 -7.97
CA SER A 81 5.78 22.99 -7.74
C SER A 81 5.94 23.32 -6.26
N LEU A 82 7.04 24.02 -5.91
CA LEU A 82 7.31 24.47 -4.54
C LEU A 82 6.25 25.47 -4.03
N ASP A 83 5.69 26.29 -4.92
CA ASP A 83 4.76 27.37 -4.55
C ASP A 83 3.46 26.87 -3.89
N ASP A 84 3.07 25.61 -4.16
CA ASP A 84 1.86 25.01 -3.62
C ASP A 84 2.06 24.32 -2.25
N GLN A 85 3.30 24.22 -1.73
CA GLN A 85 3.61 23.31 -0.61
C GLN A 85 3.26 23.86 0.76
N GLU A 86 3.29 25.17 0.95
CA GLU A 86 3.03 25.80 2.26
C GLU A 86 1.60 25.57 2.74
N GLN A 87 0.66 25.36 1.83
CA GLN A 87 -0.76 25.17 2.14
C GLN A 87 -1.09 23.75 2.63
N TYR A 88 -0.25 22.75 2.32
CA TYR A 88 -0.57 21.36 2.56
C TYR A 88 0.35 20.73 3.62
N SER A 89 -0.25 19.95 4.51
CA SER A 89 0.47 19.18 5.54
C SER A 89 0.65 17.72 5.16
N CYS A 90 -0.05 17.24 4.13
CA CYS A 90 0.02 15.86 3.66
C CYS A 90 0.16 15.82 2.13
N PHE A 91 1.07 14.98 1.65
CA PHE A 91 1.31 14.77 0.23
C PHE A 91 1.09 13.31 -0.12
N VAL A 92 0.35 13.04 -1.20
CA VAL A 92 0.15 11.69 -1.74
C VAL A 92 0.88 11.60 -3.06
N ALA A 93 1.76 10.63 -3.22
CA ALA A 93 2.61 10.54 -4.39
C ALA A 93 2.83 9.10 -4.86
N MET A 94 3.03 8.95 -6.16
CA MET A 94 3.67 7.74 -6.68
C MET A 94 5.17 7.79 -6.39
N VAL A 95 5.75 6.63 -6.05
CA VAL A 95 7.20 6.49 -5.77
C VAL A 95 8.05 7.11 -6.87
N GLU A 96 7.78 6.76 -8.14
CA GLU A 96 8.56 7.26 -9.29
C GLU A 96 8.42 8.78 -9.48
N THR A 97 7.19 9.29 -9.36
CA THR A 97 6.93 10.72 -9.51
C THR A 97 7.64 11.52 -8.43
N LEU A 98 7.56 11.07 -7.17
CA LEU A 98 8.22 11.75 -6.06
C LEU A 98 9.73 11.72 -6.22
N ASN A 99 10.31 10.57 -6.57
CA ASN A 99 11.76 10.46 -6.78
C ASN A 99 12.27 11.47 -7.83
N ASN A 100 11.59 11.57 -8.96
CA ASN A 100 11.99 12.51 -10.01
C ASN A 100 11.85 13.97 -9.55
N ARG A 101 10.79 14.30 -8.77
CA ARG A 101 10.59 15.65 -8.23
C ARG A 101 11.65 16.05 -7.20
N LEU A 102 12.07 15.11 -6.37
CA LEU A 102 13.12 15.35 -5.38
C LEU A 102 14.50 15.49 -6.05
N LEU A 103 14.78 14.71 -7.08
CA LEU A 103 16.02 14.83 -7.86
C LEU A 103 16.11 16.14 -8.65
N ASP A 104 14.97 16.70 -9.04
CA ASP A 104 14.86 17.96 -9.78
C ASP A 104 14.80 19.21 -8.84
N ASP A 105 14.93 19.06 -7.52
CA ASP A 105 14.76 20.10 -6.50
C ASP A 105 13.44 20.87 -6.60
N LYS A 106 12.39 20.19 -7.04
CA LYS A 106 11.04 20.78 -7.22
C LYS A 106 10.11 20.61 -6.02
N LEU A 107 10.56 19.91 -4.99
CA LEU A 107 9.84 19.69 -3.74
C LEU A 107 10.78 19.81 -2.56
N ASP A 108 10.32 20.50 -1.50
CA ASP A 108 10.99 20.51 -0.20
C ASP A 108 10.29 19.56 0.75
N ILE A 109 11.03 18.57 1.24
CA ILE A 109 10.56 17.55 2.18
C ILE A 109 11.30 17.61 3.53
N SER A 110 12.06 18.65 3.78
CA SER A 110 12.89 18.81 5.00
C SER A 110 12.08 18.72 6.30
N ASP A 111 10.79 19.05 6.26
CA ASP A 111 9.88 19.03 7.41
C ASP A 111 8.95 17.81 7.43
N VAL A 112 9.24 16.78 6.65
CA VAL A 112 8.48 15.53 6.68
C VAL A 112 8.92 14.70 7.88
N GLY A 113 7.97 14.38 8.76
CA GLY A 113 8.23 13.57 9.95
C GLY A 113 7.67 12.17 9.88
N LEU A 114 6.73 11.90 8.96
CA LEU A 114 6.15 10.58 8.76
C LEU A 114 6.00 10.27 7.27
N VAL A 115 6.45 9.10 6.87
CA VAL A 115 6.21 8.55 5.53
C VAL A 115 5.39 7.27 5.67
N ILE A 116 4.26 7.21 4.98
CA ILE A 116 3.45 6.00 4.88
C ILE A 116 3.68 5.36 3.51
N ILE A 117 3.91 4.06 3.47
CA ILE A 117 4.14 3.30 2.25
C ILE A 117 3.02 2.27 2.12
N ASP A 118 2.08 2.53 1.22
CA ASP A 118 1.02 1.55 0.92
C ASP A 118 1.55 0.45 0.01
N GLU A 119 1.10 -0.79 0.24
CA GLU A 119 1.60 -2.01 -0.39
C GLU A 119 3.13 -2.14 -0.27
N ALA A 120 3.63 -2.01 0.96
CA ALA A 120 5.05 -1.93 1.30
C ALA A 120 5.89 -3.14 0.87
N HIS A 121 5.25 -4.26 0.49
CA HIS A 121 5.94 -5.44 -0.06
C HIS A 121 6.60 -5.19 -1.43
N TYR A 122 6.21 -4.11 -2.13
CA TYR A 122 6.93 -3.65 -3.33
C TYR A 122 8.13 -2.81 -2.91
N ASN A 123 9.35 -3.26 -3.18
CA ASN A 123 10.57 -2.59 -2.72
C ASN A 123 10.97 -1.34 -3.53
N SER A 124 10.12 -0.85 -4.42
CA SER A 124 10.41 0.32 -5.27
C SER A 124 10.65 1.62 -4.49
N PHE A 125 10.19 1.70 -3.26
CA PHE A 125 10.35 2.87 -2.39
C PHE A 125 11.75 3.04 -1.80
N THR A 126 12.59 2.00 -1.79
CA THR A 126 13.92 2.02 -1.13
C THR A 126 14.82 3.13 -1.63
N LYS A 127 14.69 3.50 -2.92
CA LYS A 127 15.41 4.64 -3.51
C LYS A 127 15.05 6.00 -2.90
N LEU A 128 13.90 6.10 -2.22
CA LEU A 128 13.46 7.32 -1.56
C LEU A 128 13.95 7.43 -0.12
N LEU A 129 14.39 6.34 0.53
CA LEU A 129 14.78 6.34 1.94
C LEU A 129 15.88 7.36 2.25
N LYS A 130 16.81 7.58 1.31
CA LYS A 130 17.88 8.59 1.45
C LYS A 130 17.37 10.02 1.65
N PHE A 131 16.15 10.32 1.19
CA PHE A 131 15.53 11.64 1.36
C PHE A 131 14.76 11.77 2.68
N PHE A 132 14.49 10.65 3.35
CA PHE A 132 13.67 10.55 4.56
C PHE A 132 14.44 10.04 5.77
N SER A 133 15.76 10.27 5.82
CA SER A 133 16.66 9.76 6.88
C SER A 133 16.31 10.25 8.31
N SER A 134 15.43 11.22 8.44
CA SER A 134 14.96 11.74 9.74
C SER A 134 13.43 11.65 9.87
N SER A 135 12.81 10.78 9.09
CA SER A 135 11.37 10.57 9.08
C SER A 135 11.04 9.15 9.54
N PHE A 136 10.03 9.02 10.37
CA PHE A 136 9.46 7.71 10.71
C PHE A 136 8.81 7.08 9.46
N ILE A 137 9.13 5.81 9.18
CA ILE A 137 8.55 5.08 8.04
C ILE A 137 7.51 4.10 8.57
N LEU A 138 6.28 4.20 8.07
CA LEU A 138 5.22 3.23 8.32
C LEU A 138 4.86 2.52 7.02
N GLY A 139 5.38 1.32 6.82
CA GLY A 139 4.94 0.44 5.75
C GLY A 139 3.63 -0.26 6.10
N VAL A 140 2.71 -0.35 5.15
CA VAL A 140 1.43 -1.04 5.33
C VAL A 140 1.27 -2.07 4.22
N THR A 141 0.96 -3.32 4.56
CA THR A 141 0.80 -4.40 3.58
C THR A 141 -0.16 -5.49 4.05
N ALA A 142 -0.74 -6.22 3.12
CA ALA A 142 -1.48 -7.45 3.42
C ALA A 142 -0.53 -8.66 3.54
N THR A 143 0.56 -8.64 2.79
CA THR A 143 1.53 -9.72 2.68
C THR A 143 2.92 -9.20 3.04
N PRO A 144 3.40 -9.42 4.28
CA PRO A 144 4.70 -8.90 4.73
C PRO A 144 5.87 -9.75 4.19
N LEU A 145 5.78 -10.10 2.92
CA LEU A 145 6.81 -10.82 2.17
C LEU A 145 7.28 -9.94 1.04
N SER A 146 8.59 -9.77 0.93
CA SER A 146 9.18 -8.99 -0.15
C SER A 146 8.85 -9.58 -1.53
N SER A 147 8.52 -8.72 -2.48
CA SER A 147 8.40 -9.10 -3.89
C SER A 147 9.76 -9.50 -4.52
N ASN A 148 10.87 -9.19 -3.85
CA ASN A 148 12.21 -9.58 -4.24
C ASN A 148 12.85 -10.42 -3.13
N ILE A 149 13.10 -11.69 -3.40
CA ILE A 149 13.69 -12.64 -2.44
C ILE A 149 15.07 -12.21 -1.93
N ASN A 150 15.82 -11.44 -2.72
CA ASN A 150 17.15 -10.94 -2.34
C ASN A 150 17.10 -9.67 -1.48
N LEU A 151 15.91 -9.12 -1.23
CA LEU A 151 15.69 -7.95 -0.40
C LEU A 151 14.56 -8.24 0.60
N PRO A 152 14.84 -9.00 1.66
CA PRO A 152 13.82 -9.35 2.65
C PRO A 152 13.28 -8.08 3.35
N MET A 153 12.05 -8.15 3.85
CA MET A 153 11.41 -7.01 4.52
C MET A 153 12.20 -6.56 5.76
N THR A 154 12.93 -7.48 6.41
CA THR A 154 13.79 -7.20 7.56
C THR A 154 14.95 -6.26 7.27
N ASP A 155 15.34 -6.08 6.01
CA ASP A 155 16.39 -5.13 5.63
C ASP A 155 15.88 -3.67 5.61
N ASN A 156 14.55 -3.49 5.56
CA ASN A 156 13.93 -2.18 5.43
C ASN A 156 13.06 -1.80 6.65
N TYR A 157 12.73 -2.75 7.52
CA TYR A 157 11.83 -2.52 8.65
C TYR A 157 12.39 -3.13 9.94
N ASP A 158 12.35 -2.35 11.03
CA ASP A 158 12.85 -2.74 12.35
C ASP A 158 11.85 -3.62 13.10
N GLU A 159 10.55 -3.43 12.89
CA GLU A 159 9.48 -4.15 13.60
C GLU A 159 8.30 -4.43 12.69
N LEU A 160 7.62 -5.56 12.94
CA LEU A 160 6.34 -5.92 12.33
C LEU A 160 5.24 -5.92 13.40
N ILE A 161 4.23 -5.07 13.23
CA ILE A 161 2.98 -5.16 13.96
C ILE A 161 1.97 -5.93 13.09
N VAL A 162 1.45 -7.03 13.64
CA VAL A 162 0.40 -7.84 13.00
C VAL A 162 -0.95 -7.35 13.51
N GLY A 163 -1.82 -6.96 12.60
CA GLY A 163 -3.22 -6.59 12.86
C GLY A 163 -4.14 -7.82 12.93
N GLU A 164 -5.44 -7.56 12.84
CA GLU A 164 -6.47 -8.60 12.91
C GLU A 164 -6.34 -9.60 11.75
N SER A 165 -6.53 -10.88 12.07
CA SER A 165 -6.56 -11.95 11.08
C SER A 165 -7.84 -11.90 10.23
N ILE A 166 -7.82 -12.55 9.05
CA ILE A 166 -9.01 -12.72 8.19
C ILE A 166 -10.16 -13.33 9.00
N SER A 167 -9.87 -14.32 9.85
CA SER A 167 -10.89 -14.99 10.67
C SER A 167 -11.54 -14.05 11.68
N GLU A 168 -10.77 -13.17 12.30
CA GLU A 168 -11.28 -12.15 13.23
C GLU A 168 -12.11 -11.10 12.50
N LEU A 169 -11.64 -10.63 11.33
CA LEU A 169 -12.37 -9.67 10.51
C LEU A 169 -13.72 -10.23 10.02
N ILE A 170 -13.78 -11.53 9.67
CA ILE A 170 -15.03 -12.22 9.33
C ILE A 170 -15.93 -12.34 10.55
N LYS A 171 -15.38 -12.75 11.70
CA LYS A 171 -16.15 -12.90 12.96
C LYS A 171 -16.77 -11.57 13.40
N ASN A 172 -16.08 -10.47 13.17
CA ASN A 172 -16.51 -9.11 13.51
C ASN A 172 -17.33 -8.43 12.40
N ASN A 173 -17.73 -9.16 11.35
CA ASN A 173 -18.50 -8.67 10.19
C ASN A 173 -17.83 -7.55 9.37
N PHE A 174 -16.51 -7.42 9.43
CA PHE A 174 -15.75 -6.52 8.55
C PHE A 174 -15.46 -7.15 7.19
N LEU A 175 -15.34 -8.49 7.13
CA LEU A 175 -15.19 -9.25 5.90
C LEU A 175 -16.29 -10.29 5.75
N ALA A 176 -16.75 -10.51 4.53
CA ALA A 176 -17.66 -11.60 4.20
C ALA A 176 -16.93 -12.95 4.23
N ARG A 177 -17.66 -14.01 4.51
CA ARG A 177 -17.14 -15.37 4.30
C ARG A 177 -16.99 -15.62 2.81
N ALA A 178 -15.83 -16.15 2.42
CA ALA A 178 -15.62 -16.63 1.07
C ALA A 178 -16.10 -18.08 0.95
N ASN A 179 -16.97 -18.35 -0.01
CA ASN A 179 -17.28 -19.70 -0.45
C ASN A 179 -16.39 -19.99 -1.67
N LEU A 180 -15.41 -20.89 -1.51
CA LEU A 180 -14.51 -21.25 -2.59
C LEU A 180 -15.09 -22.47 -3.35
N TYR A 181 -15.26 -22.29 -4.64
CA TYR A 181 -15.71 -23.35 -5.54
C TYR A 181 -14.60 -23.60 -6.57
N THR A 182 -14.23 -24.86 -6.73
CA THR A 182 -13.19 -25.26 -7.68
C THR A 182 -13.81 -26.08 -8.81
N TYR A 183 -13.47 -25.72 -10.04
CA TYR A 183 -13.88 -26.41 -11.24
C TYR A 183 -12.64 -26.94 -11.97
N ASN A 184 -12.71 -28.17 -12.46
CA ASN A 184 -11.63 -28.71 -13.28
C ASN A 184 -11.76 -28.17 -14.72
N VAL A 185 -10.90 -27.25 -15.06
CA VAL A 185 -10.93 -26.55 -16.36
C VAL A 185 -9.83 -26.99 -17.33
N GLY A 186 -9.01 -27.98 -16.96
CA GLY A 186 -7.97 -28.50 -17.84
C GLY A 186 -6.87 -27.50 -18.14
N LEU A 187 -6.06 -27.15 -17.13
CA LEU A 187 -4.96 -26.16 -17.24
C LEU A 187 -3.74 -26.64 -18.04
N THR A 188 -3.85 -27.77 -18.75
CA THR A 188 -2.74 -28.41 -19.48
C THR A 188 -2.22 -27.60 -20.68
N SER A 189 -2.99 -26.61 -21.14
CA SER A 189 -2.60 -25.67 -22.21
C SER A 189 -1.78 -24.47 -21.74
N LEU A 190 -1.68 -24.26 -20.42
CA LEU A 190 -0.90 -23.16 -19.86
C LEU A 190 0.60 -23.41 -19.96
N ILE A 191 1.34 -22.44 -20.43
CA ILE A 191 2.80 -22.48 -20.60
C ILE A 191 3.43 -21.58 -19.55
N VAL A 192 4.33 -22.11 -18.73
CA VAL A 192 5.10 -21.36 -17.76
C VAL A 192 6.21 -20.58 -18.47
N GLY A 193 6.28 -19.27 -18.26
CA GLY A 193 7.33 -18.40 -18.77
C GLY A 193 8.62 -18.46 -17.95
N ALA A 194 9.66 -17.77 -18.41
CA ALA A 194 10.97 -17.73 -17.76
C ALA A 194 10.98 -17.14 -16.33
N ASN A 195 9.96 -16.36 -15.98
CA ASN A 195 9.77 -15.75 -14.66
C ASN A 195 9.00 -16.66 -13.68
N GLY A 196 8.65 -17.88 -14.08
CA GLY A 196 7.89 -18.83 -13.26
C GLY A 196 6.37 -18.61 -13.28
N ASP A 197 5.87 -17.60 -13.97
CA ASP A 197 4.47 -17.31 -14.16
C ASP A 197 3.96 -17.82 -15.52
N TYR A 198 2.63 -17.94 -15.68
CA TYR A 198 2.07 -18.34 -16.97
C TYR A 198 2.23 -17.23 -18.02
N THR A 199 2.49 -17.61 -19.27
CA THR A 199 2.60 -16.62 -20.36
C THR A 199 1.24 -16.01 -20.66
N VAL A 200 1.22 -14.69 -20.94
CA VAL A 200 0.00 -13.97 -21.30
C VAL A 200 -0.73 -14.64 -22.45
N LYS A 201 0.02 -15.05 -23.49
CA LYS A 201 -0.55 -15.70 -24.67
C LYS A 201 -1.28 -17.01 -24.34
N SER A 202 -0.68 -17.92 -23.56
CA SER A 202 -1.33 -19.18 -23.19
C SER A 202 -2.54 -18.96 -22.27
N SER A 203 -2.48 -17.94 -21.42
CA SER A 203 -3.60 -17.56 -20.57
C SER A 203 -4.76 -16.98 -21.39
N GLU A 204 -4.49 -16.08 -22.34
CA GLU A 204 -5.51 -15.53 -23.24
C GLU A 204 -6.17 -16.65 -24.05
N GLU A 205 -5.40 -17.54 -24.67
CA GLU A 205 -5.92 -18.68 -25.44
C GLU A 205 -6.84 -19.57 -24.60
N LEU A 206 -6.49 -19.84 -23.35
CA LEU A 206 -7.32 -20.62 -22.44
C LEU A 206 -8.62 -19.89 -22.05
N TYR A 207 -8.49 -18.65 -21.60
CA TYR A 207 -9.64 -17.90 -21.05
C TYR A 207 -10.58 -17.35 -22.10
N THR A 208 -10.18 -17.25 -23.37
CA THR A 208 -11.05 -16.88 -24.48
C THR A 208 -11.64 -18.09 -25.22
N ASN A 209 -11.26 -19.31 -24.82
CA ASN A 209 -11.82 -20.54 -25.39
C ASN A 209 -13.32 -20.65 -25.05
N ASN A 210 -14.15 -20.96 -26.06
CA ASN A 210 -15.60 -21.07 -25.91
C ASN A 210 -16.03 -22.13 -24.89
N ASP A 211 -15.32 -23.28 -24.83
CA ASP A 211 -15.62 -24.34 -23.86
C ASP A 211 -15.35 -23.87 -22.43
N MET A 212 -14.29 -23.08 -22.25
CA MET A 212 -13.95 -22.50 -20.95
C MET A 212 -14.98 -21.47 -20.52
N LEU A 213 -15.36 -20.57 -21.42
CA LEU A 213 -16.38 -19.56 -21.19
C LEU A 213 -17.75 -20.19 -20.86
N SER A 214 -18.13 -21.27 -21.60
CA SER A 214 -19.39 -21.98 -21.33
C SER A 214 -19.36 -22.64 -19.94
N LYS A 215 -18.24 -23.26 -19.52
CA LYS A 215 -18.08 -23.83 -18.17
C LYS A 215 -18.19 -22.77 -17.08
N LEU A 216 -17.57 -21.60 -17.31
CA LEU A 216 -17.66 -20.47 -16.35
C LEU A 216 -19.10 -19.94 -16.24
N LEU A 217 -19.82 -19.83 -17.37
CA LEU A 217 -21.24 -19.42 -17.39
C LEU A 217 -22.11 -20.42 -16.63
N LEU A 218 -21.99 -21.70 -16.91
CA LEU A 218 -22.72 -22.76 -16.18
C LEU A 218 -22.43 -22.72 -14.69
N ALA A 219 -21.15 -22.57 -14.31
CA ALA A 219 -20.75 -22.45 -12.91
C ALA A 219 -21.34 -21.21 -12.22
N TYR A 220 -21.58 -20.14 -12.97
CA TYR A 220 -22.25 -18.93 -12.46
C TYR A 220 -23.76 -19.12 -12.33
N GLU A 221 -24.41 -19.77 -13.30
CA GLU A 221 -25.87 -20.02 -13.31
C GLU A 221 -26.31 -21.03 -12.23
N GLU A 222 -25.44 -21.96 -11.82
CA GLU A 222 -25.70 -22.92 -10.75
C GLU A 222 -25.67 -22.30 -9.33
N ARG A 223 -25.44 -20.97 -9.18
CA ARG A 223 -25.26 -20.24 -7.92
C ARG A 223 -26.30 -19.17 -7.72
#